data_b72a25ff1c8ac1fbdb2b6b5339db74d2
#
_entry.id   b72a25ff1c8ac1fbdb2b6b5339db74d2
#
_cell.length_a   1.000
_cell.length_b   1.000
_cell.length_c   1.000
_cell.angle_alpha   90.00
_cell.angle_beta   90.00
_cell.angle_gamma   90.00
#
_symmetry.space_group_name_H-M   'P 1'
#
loop_
_entity.id
_entity.type
_entity.pdbx_description
1 polymer ?
#
loop_
_entity_poly.entity_id
_entity_poly.type
_entity_poly.pdbx_seq_one_letter_code
_entity_poly.pdbx_strand_id
1 'polypeptide(L)'
;MVGILQADIFTNKTALITGAASGIGRGLALHAAKLQMNVVLMDLNADGLNETHSLMTECPSMIIHCDVSNLEDFSKAKEKIASEFGTVHFLFNNAGIFLEGRAWKADQKNWQRIIDVNLMSVIYGLNLFVDEMVASQERCHIINTSSMAGIIVGPALAPYTTTKHAVVGLTRTLHEDLADNDKVGVSVLCPGLVQTNIIERDHLGLDLDESSIDQHESAKNNAQWLADGVKEGMSPEDLATIVFKKIENNEFWILTHPEFVEVYETYANEIAANKNNLD
;
A
#
# COMPACT_ATOMS: atom_id res chain seq x y z
N MET A 1 -11.44 -24.12 -29.13
CA MET A 1 -10.91 -22.74 -29.06
C MET A 1 -9.61 -22.83 -28.29
N VAL A 2 -8.48 -22.67 -28.98
CA VAL A 2 -7.16 -22.62 -28.36
C VAL A 2 -7.14 -21.29 -27.60
N GLY A 3 -7.10 -21.36 -26.24
CA GLY A 3 -6.95 -20.15 -25.44
C GLY A 3 -5.66 -19.46 -25.85
N ILE A 4 -5.76 -18.20 -26.25
CA ILE A 4 -4.61 -17.32 -26.43
C ILE A 4 -3.94 -17.32 -25.08
N LEU A 5 -2.74 -17.92 -24.96
CA LEU A 5 -1.89 -17.80 -23.79
C LEU A 5 -1.68 -16.29 -23.58
N GLN A 6 -2.25 -15.75 -22.51
CA GLN A 6 -2.02 -14.38 -22.12
C GLN A 6 -0.51 -14.23 -21.92
N ALA A 7 0.11 -13.25 -22.58
CA ALA A 7 1.55 -13.09 -22.49
C ALA A 7 1.93 -12.94 -21.01
N ASP A 8 2.90 -13.71 -20.57
CA ASP A 8 3.44 -13.59 -19.20
C ASP A 8 4.08 -12.22 -19.05
N ILE A 9 3.46 -11.39 -18.24
CA ILE A 9 3.89 -10.00 -18.02
C ILE A 9 4.80 -9.86 -16.81
N PHE A 10 5.02 -10.91 -16.04
CA PHE A 10 5.69 -10.89 -14.75
C PHE A 10 7.08 -11.51 -14.77
N THR A 11 7.27 -12.65 -15.44
CA THR A 11 8.54 -13.40 -15.41
C THR A 11 9.73 -12.53 -15.81
N ASN A 12 10.79 -12.58 -15.00
CA ASN A 12 12.02 -11.79 -15.11
C ASN A 12 11.83 -10.26 -15.01
N LYS A 13 10.65 -9.77 -14.62
CA LYS A 13 10.41 -8.35 -14.33
C LYS A 13 10.73 -8.05 -12.87
N THR A 14 11.22 -6.84 -12.60
CA THR A 14 11.61 -6.42 -11.25
C THR A 14 10.42 -5.83 -10.50
N ALA A 15 10.08 -6.41 -9.36
CA ALA A 15 9.10 -5.91 -8.41
C ALA A 15 9.81 -5.28 -7.19
N LEU A 16 9.60 -4.01 -6.94
CA LEU A 16 9.97 -3.33 -5.71
C LEU A 16 8.76 -3.29 -4.77
N ILE A 17 8.89 -3.85 -3.57
CA ILE A 17 7.82 -3.92 -2.59
C ILE A 17 8.28 -3.25 -1.30
N THR A 18 7.67 -2.12 -0.94
CA THR A 18 7.89 -1.45 0.34
C THR A 18 6.97 -2.03 1.41
N GLY A 19 7.42 -2.08 2.67
CA GLY A 19 6.67 -2.76 3.74
C GLY A 19 6.69 -4.28 3.59
N ALA A 20 7.77 -4.85 3.06
CA ALA A 20 7.86 -6.26 2.68
C ALA A 20 8.15 -7.21 3.86
N ALA A 21 8.42 -6.69 5.06
CA ALA A 21 8.76 -7.50 6.22
C ALA A 21 7.58 -8.30 6.79
N SER A 22 6.33 -7.90 6.53
CA SER A 22 5.15 -8.54 7.10
C SER A 22 3.88 -8.30 6.27
N GLY A 23 2.77 -8.89 6.68
CA GLY A 23 1.42 -8.60 6.21
C GLY A 23 1.27 -8.61 4.70
N ILE A 24 0.62 -7.57 4.15
CA ILE A 24 0.34 -7.43 2.71
C ILE A 24 1.63 -7.44 1.89
N GLY A 25 2.67 -6.69 2.32
CA GLY A 25 3.94 -6.63 1.60
C GLY A 25 4.63 -8.00 1.51
N ARG A 26 4.60 -8.80 2.58
CA ARG A 26 5.07 -10.19 2.56
C ARG A 26 4.27 -11.03 1.58
N GLY A 27 2.93 -10.96 1.63
CA GLY A 27 2.07 -11.69 0.69
C GLY A 27 2.36 -11.36 -0.77
N LEU A 28 2.53 -10.07 -1.08
CA LEU A 28 2.91 -9.60 -2.42
C LEU A 28 4.28 -10.15 -2.85
N ALA A 29 5.27 -10.14 -1.95
CA ALA A 29 6.61 -10.64 -2.23
C ALA A 29 6.63 -12.15 -2.51
N LEU A 30 5.93 -12.93 -1.70
CA LEU A 30 5.80 -14.37 -1.89
C LEU A 30 5.10 -14.71 -3.22
N HIS A 31 4.08 -13.92 -3.60
CA HIS A 31 3.39 -14.10 -4.88
C HIS A 31 4.26 -13.70 -6.07
N ALA A 32 4.99 -12.57 -5.99
CA ALA A 32 5.94 -12.14 -7.01
C ALA A 32 7.04 -13.20 -7.25
N ALA A 33 7.56 -13.80 -6.18
CA ALA A 33 8.54 -14.88 -6.27
C ALA A 33 7.97 -16.13 -7.00
N LYS A 34 6.72 -16.52 -6.71
CA LYS A 34 6.03 -17.62 -7.42
C LYS A 34 5.89 -17.34 -8.93
N LEU A 35 5.77 -16.08 -9.32
CA LEU A 35 5.72 -15.63 -10.72
C LEU A 35 7.10 -15.46 -11.35
N GLN A 36 8.18 -15.88 -10.66
CA GLN A 36 9.56 -15.79 -11.12
C GLN A 36 9.99 -14.35 -11.49
N MET A 37 9.55 -13.39 -10.69
CA MET A 37 10.00 -12.01 -10.77
C MET A 37 11.36 -11.84 -10.07
N ASN A 38 12.10 -10.78 -10.39
CA ASN A 38 13.18 -10.28 -9.54
C ASN A 38 12.51 -9.50 -8.40
N VAL A 39 12.74 -9.88 -7.13
CA VAL A 39 12.01 -9.32 -6.00
C VAL A 39 12.91 -8.47 -5.12
N VAL A 40 12.60 -7.18 -4.99
CA VAL A 40 13.25 -6.27 -4.05
C VAL A 40 12.36 -6.11 -2.83
N LEU A 41 12.84 -6.62 -1.70
CA LEU A 41 12.20 -6.54 -0.39
C LEU A 41 12.73 -5.31 0.34
N MET A 42 11.87 -4.33 0.63
CA MET A 42 12.25 -3.10 1.32
C MET A 42 11.40 -2.88 2.56
N ASP A 43 12.04 -2.68 3.71
CA ASP A 43 11.38 -2.42 4.99
C ASP A 43 12.35 -1.83 6.00
N LEU A 44 11.83 -1.25 7.08
CA LEU A 44 12.60 -0.84 8.25
C LEU A 44 12.93 -2.02 9.18
N ASN A 45 12.16 -3.11 9.15
CA ASN A 45 12.33 -4.29 9.97
C ASN A 45 13.22 -5.34 9.27
N ALA A 46 14.51 -5.34 9.60
CA ALA A 46 15.50 -6.24 9.00
C ALA A 46 15.21 -7.73 9.29
N ASP A 47 14.75 -8.07 10.48
CA ASP A 47 14.45 -9.46 10.86
C ASP A 47 13.24 -9.98 10.08
N GLY A 48 12.19 -9.17 9.96
CA GLY A 48 11.02 -9.49 9.16
C GLY A 48 11.33 -9.61 7.67
N LEU A 49 12.27 -8.83 7.13
CA LEU A 49 12.76 -8.98 5.75
C LEU A 49 13.46 -10.32 5.54
N ASN A 50 14.33 -10.72 6.46
CA ASN A 50 15.01 -12.02 6.41
C ASN A 50 14.00 -13.18 6.50
N GLU A 51 13.00 -13.07 7.36
CA GLU A 51 11.93 -14.05 7.46
C GLU A 51 11.16 -14.15 6.13
N THR A 52 10.71 -13.03 5.56
CA THR A 52 10.01 -13.00 4.27
C THR A 52 10.84 -13.65 3.18
N HIS A 53 12.12 -13.29 3.09
CA HIS A 53 13.04 -13.87 2.11
C HIS A 53 13.17 -15.38 2.25
N SER A 54 13.25 -15.90 3.50
CA SER A 54 13.37 -17.34 3.76
C SER A 54 12.13 -18.15 3.35
N LEU A 55 10.97 -17.49 3.26
CA LEU A 55 9.69 -18.09 2.86
C LEU A 55 9.44 -18.04 1.35
N MET A 56 10.26 -17.28 0.60
CA MET A 56 10.10 -17.14 -0.85
C MET A 56 10.53 -18.42 -1.58
N THR A 57 9.90 -18.70 -2.71
CA THR A 57 10.44 -19.61 -3.71
C THR A 57 11.73 -19.03 -4.30
N GLU A 58 12.64 -19.88 -4.73
CA GLU A 58 13.91 -19.45 -5.32
C GLU A 58 13.68 -18.56 -6.55
N CYS A 59 14.13 -17.31 -6.44
CA CYS A 59 14.13 -16.31 -7.51
C CYS A 59 15.22 -15.27 -7.25
N PRO A 60 15.67 -14.50 -8.25
CA PRO A 60 16.59 -13.38 -8.00
C PRO A 60 15.94 -12.39 -7.03
N SER A 61 16.62 -12.05 -5.95
CA SER A 61 16.04 -11.18 -4.91
C SER A 61 17.09 -10.34 -4.21
N MET A 62 16.64 -9.20 -3.66
CA MET A 62 17.47 -8.26 -2.90
C MET A 62 16.71 -7.82 -1.64
N ILE A 63 17.41 -7.80 -0.51
CA ILE A 63 16.92 -7.23 0.75
C ILE A 63 17.52 -5.84 0.93
N ILE A 64 16.66 -4.85 1.19
CA ILE A 64 17.07 -3.48 1.49
C ILE A 64 16.43 -3.01 2.79
N HIS A 65 17.25 -2.81 3.81
CA HIS A 65 16.84 -2.10 5.03
C HIS A 65 16.76 -0.60 4.72
N CYS A 66 15.56 0.00 4.82
CA CYS A 66 15.30 1.37 4.42
C CYS A 66 14.11 1.96 5.19
N ASP A 67 14.27 3.16 5.72
CA ASP A 67 13.14 3.98 6.15
C ASP A 67 12.60 4.75 4.93
N VAL A 68 11.46 4.30 4.41
CA VAL A 68 10.80 4.92 3.25
C VAL A 68 10.33 6.37 3.50
N SER A 69 10.23 6.80 4.75
CA SER A 69 9.94 8.18 5.12
C SER A 69 11.15 9.10 5.00
N ASN A 70 12.35 8.52 4.81
CA ASN A 70 13.60 9.26 4.58
C ASN A 70 13.97 9.21 3.09
N LEU A 71 13.85 10.34 2.39
CA LEU A 71 14.14 10.43 0.96
C LEU A 71 15.59 10.05 0.60
N GLU A 72 16.57 10.36 1.47
CA GLU A 72 17.97 10.02 1.21
C GLU A 72 18.19 8.50 1.26
N ASP A 73 17.59 7.81 2.23
CA ASP A 73 17.67 6.35 2.33
C ASP A 73 16.99 5.69 1.13
N PHE A 74 15.82 6.19 0.72
CA PHE A 74 15.11 5.67 -0.43
C PHE A 74 15.87 5.91 -1.74
N SER A 75 16.54 7.07 -1.90
CA SER A 75 17.40 7.36 -3.05
C SER A 75 18.60 6.41 -3.14
N LYS A 76 19.27 6.14 -2.00
CA LYS A 76 20.35 5.14 -1.94
C LYS A 76 19.87 3.73 -2.30
N ALA A 77 18.65 3.39 -1.88
CA ALA A 77 18.03 2.12 -2.25
C ALA A 77 17.79 2.02 -3.76
N LYS A 78 17.29 3.09 -4.40
CA LYS A 78 17.12 3.17 -5.86
C LYS A 78 18.44 2.89 -6.59
N GLU A 79 19.54 3.52 -6.18
CA GLU A 79 20.87 3.33 -6.82
C GLU A 79 21.30 1.85 -6.77
N LYS A 80 21.10 1.17 -5.63
CA LYS A 80 21.40 -0.27 -5.49
C LYS A 80 20.54 -1.12 -6.41
N ILE A 81 19.23 -0.84 -6.48
CA ILE A 81 18.28 -1.58 -7.33
C ILE A 81 18.69 -1.41 -8.79
N ALA A 82 18.96 -0.17 -9.24
CA ALA A 82 19.35 0.13 -10.60
C ALA A 82 20.65 -0.60 -11.01
N SER A 83 21.61 -0.73 -10.09
CA SER A 83 22.87 -1.42 -10.37
C SER A 83 22.74 -2.93 -10.53
N GLU A 84 21.77 -3.56 -9.86
CA GLU A 84 21.59 -5.03 -9.84
C GLU A 84 20.51 -5.50 -10.83
N PHE A 85 19.38 -4.81 -10.87
CA PHE A 85 18.19 -5.24 -11.62
C PHE A 85 17.78 -4.26 -12.73
N GLY A 86 18.45 -3.11 -12.84
CA GLY A 86 18.03 -2.08 -13.81
C GLY A 86 16.68 -1.45 -13.46
N THR A 87 15.76 -1.46 -14.42
CA THR A 87 14.44 -0.84 -14.28
C THR A 87 13.55 -1.58 -13.28
N VAL A 88 12.89 -0.84 -12.40
CA VAL A 88 11.75 -1.35 -11.62
C VAL A 88 10.52 -1.38 -12.52
N HIS A 89 9.96 -2.56 -12.76
CA HIS A 89 8.79 -2.74 -13.61
C HIS A 89 7.48 -2.68 -12.82
N PHE A 90 7.49 -3.19 -11.59
CA PHE A 90 6.32 -3.19 -10.69
C PHE A 90 6.70 -2.50 -9.38
N LEU A 91 6.15 -1.30 -9.17
CA LEU A 91 6.38 -0.50 -7.97
C LEU A 91 5.20 -0.65 -7.01
N PHE A 92 5.39 -1.38 -5.92
CA PHE A 92 4.42 -1.51 -4.84
C PHE A 92 4.78 -0.55 -3.69
N ASN A 93 4.21 0.65 -3.72
CA ASN A 93 4.23 1.58 -2.59
C ASN A 93 3.23 1.09 -1.54
N ASN A 94 3.66 0.13 -0.72
CA ASN A 94 2.79 -0.58 0.21
C ASN A 94 3.10 -0.28 1.69
N ALA A 95 4.30 0.19 2.03
CA ALA A 95 4.64 0.56 3.40
C ALA A 95 3.60 1.52 4.00
N GLY A 96 3.21 1.26 5.24
CA GLY A 96 2.22 2.07 5.91
C GLY A 96 2.05 1.68 7.37
N ILE A 97 1.62 2.65 8.16
CA ILE A 97 1.31 2.51 9.59
C ILE A 97 -0.13 2.92 9.86
N PHE A 98 -0.65 2.46 10.97
CA PHE A 98 -1.99 2.82 11.45
C PHE A 98 -1.87 3.68 12.71
N LEU A 99 -2.55 4.82 12.74
CA LEU A 99 -2.72 5.67 13.90
C LEU A 99 -4.18 6.11 13.99
N GLU A 100 -4.79 5.80 15.10
CA GLU A 100 -6.13 6.23 15.46
C GLU A 100 -6.12 7.60 16.16
N GLY A 101 -7.26 8.25 16.21
CA GLY A 101 -7.46 9.47 16.98
C GLY A 101 -8.45 10.42 16.32
N ARG A 102 -9.15 11.20 17.19
CA ARG A 102 -10.00 12.30 16.71
C ARG A 102 -9.11 13.43 16.19
N ALA A 103 -9.53 14.08 15.11
CA ALA A 103 -8.73 15.07 14.38
C ALA A 103 -8.09 16.16 15.28
N TRP A 104 -8.79 16.61 16.34
CA TRP A 104 -8.34 17.67 17.24
C TRP A 104 -7.65 17.16 18.51
N LYS A 105 -7.44 15.84 18.64
CA LYS A 105 -6.81 15.20 19.81
C LYS A 105 -5.51 14.49 19.48
N ALA A 106 -5.32 14.07 18.22
CA ALA A 106 -4.09 13.41 17.83
C ALA A 106 -2.90 14.38 17.95
N ASP A 107 -1.81 13.91 18.53
CA ASP A 107 -0.58 14.67 18.70
C ASP A 107 0.03 15.06 17.35
N GLN A 108 0.66 16.23 17.28
CA GLN A 108 1.30 16.72 16.07
C GLN A 108 2.42 15.78 15.57
N LYS A 109 3.17 15.14 16.46
CA LYS A 109 4.22 14.18 16.09
C LYS A 109 3.61 12.94 15.43
N ASN A 110 2.46 12.48 15.93
CA ASN A 110 1.72 11.35 15.37
C ASN A 110 1.19 11.70 13.98
N TRP A 111 0.65 12.92 13.80
CA TRP A 111 0.26 13.43 12.50
C TRP A 111 1.42 13.46 11.51
N GLN A 112 2.57 14.02 11.91
CA GLN A 112 3.74 14.10 11.05
C GLN A 112 4.21 12.69 10.65
N ARG A 113 4.36 11.78 11.64
CA ARG A 113 4.85 10.42 11.37
C ARG A 113 3.96 9.66 10.39
N ILE A 114 2.63 9.70 10.57
CA ILE A 114 1.73 8.98 9.65
C ILE A 114 1.72 9.62 8.24
N ILE A 115 1.86 10.93 8.14
CA ILE A 115 2.00 11.62 6.85
C ILE A 115 3.30 11.20 6.17
N ASP A 116 4.42 11.20 6.89
CA ASP A 116 5.72 10.85 6.34
C ASP A 116 5.76 9.40 5.84
N VAL A 117 5.16 8.47 6.59
CA VAL A 117 5.15 7.06 6.21
C VAL A 117 4.09 6.75 5.17
N ASN A 118 2.84 7.18 5.35
CA ASN A 118 1.73 6.73 4.49
C ASN A 118 1.57 7.54 3.20
N LEU A 119 2.04 8.79 3.18
CA LEU A 119 1.86 9.68 2.03
C LEU A 119 3.19 10.09 1.41
N MET A 120 4.12 10.64 2.19
CA MET A 120 5.38 11.13 1.63
C MET A 120 6.22 9.99 1.04
N SER A 121 6.21 8.80 1.64
CA SER A 121 6.88 7.64 1.07
C SER A 121 6.36 7.26 -0.32
N VAL A 122 5.04 7.34 -0.53
CA VAL A 122 4.42 7.11 -1.84
C VAL A 122 4.90 8.17 -2.84
N ILE A 123 4.88 9.44 -2.44
CA ILE A 123 5.37 10.55 -3.28
C ILE A 123 6.86 10.36 -3.64
N TYR A 124 7.69 9.94 -2.69
CA TYR A 124 9.11 9.65 -2.94
C TYR A 124 9.28 8.48 -3.92
N GLY A 125 8.52 7.39 -3.74
CA GLY A 125 8.53 6.28 -4.68
C GLY A 125 8.16 6.70 -6.10
N LEU A 126 7.12 7.53 -6.26
CA LEU A 126 6.75 8.07 -7.58
C LEU A 126 7.88 8.93 -8.18
N ASN A 127 8.42 9.87 -7.41
CA ASN A 127 9.48 10.78 -7.86
C ASN A 127 10.77 10.04 -8.25
N LEU A 128 11.06 8.92 -7.60
CA LEU A 128 12.28 8.18 -7.84
C LEU A 128 12.18 7.23 -9.05
N PHE A 129 11.01 6.68 -9.36
CA PHE A 129 10.92 5.57 -10.30
C PHE A 129 10.07 5.84 -11.55
N VAL A 130 9.07 6.75 -11.52
CA VAL A 130 8.09 6.87 -12.63
C VAL A 130 8.75 7.29 -13.93
N ASP A 131 9.65 8.28 -13.92
CA ASP A 131 10.33 8.73 -15.14
C ASP A 131 11.11 7.60 -15.83
N GLU A 132 11.78 6.73 -15.05
CA GLU A 132 12.51 5.59 -15.59
C GLU A 132 11.56 4.50 -16.11
N MET A 133 10.43 4.25 -15.43
CA MET A 133 9.40 3.33 -15.90
C MET A 133 8.82 3.78 -17.25
N VAL A 134 8.52 5.06 -17.39
CA VAL A 134 8.05 5.66 -18.66
C VAL A 134 9.12 5.58 -19.74
N ALA A 135 10.37 5.89 -19.42
CA ALA A 135 11.48 5.87 -20.39
C ALA A 135 11.86 4.47 -20.86
N SER A 136 11.62 3.44 -20.05
CA SER A 136 11.96 2.05 -20.38
C SER A 136 11.24 1.51 -21.61
N GLN A 137 10.06 2.05 -21.93
CA GLN A 137 9.15 1.56 -22.98
C GLN A 137 8.73 0.09 -22.77
N GLU A 138 8.96 -0.46 -21.58
CA GLU A 138 8.53 -1.78 -21.17
C GLU A 138 7.19 -1.72 -20.42
N ARG A 139 6.49 -2.85 -20.35
CA ARG A 139 5.28 -2.91 -19.51
C ARG A 139 5.65 -2.76 -18.04
N CYS A 140 5.17 -1.70 -17.43
CA CYS A 140 5.35 -1.38 -16.03
C CYS A 140 3.99 -1.18 -15.34
N HIS A 141 3.99 -1.24 -14.02
CA HIS A 141 2.79 -0.99 -13.24
C HIS A 141 3.12 -0.37 -11.86
N ILE A 142 2.36 0.64 -11.49
CA ILE A 142 2.48 1.32 -10.21
C ILE A 142 1.27 0.95 -9.36
N ILE A 143 1.51 0.45 -8.15
CA ILE A 143 0.48 0.05 -7.21
C ILE A 143 0.68 0.83 -5.91
N ASN A 144 -0.24 1.75 -5.60
CA ASN A 144 -0.21 2.50 -4.35
C ASN A 144 -1.24 1.90 -3.39
N THR A 145 -0.77 1.43 -2.23
CA THR A 145 -1.65 0.85 -1.21
C THR A 145 -2.30 1.93 -0.35
N SER A 146 -3.58 2.16 -0.61
CA SER A 146 -4.47 2.93 0.23
C SER A 146 -5.14 2.01 1.27
N SER A 147 -6.44 2.07 1.39
CA SER A 147 -7.31 1.29 2.28
C SER A 147 -8.76 1.55 1.88
N MET A 148 -9.71 0.75 2.35
CA MET A 148 -11.12 1.16 2.37
C MET A 148 -11.28 2.47 3.15
N ALA A 149 -10.46 2.76 4.16
CA ALA A 149 -10.40 4.05 4.84
C ALA A 149 -9.92 5.22 3.94
N GLY A 150 -9.51 4.98 2.72
CA GLY A 150 -9.25 6.00 1.69
C GLY A 150 -10.47 6.35 0.83
N ILE A 151 -11.59 5.64 1.04
CA ILE A 151 -12.84 5.80 0.27
C ILE A 151 -14.01 6.09 1.20
N ILE A 152 -14.05 5.44 2.37
CA ILE A 152 -15.08 5.62 3.40
C ILE A 152 -14.44 6.16 4.68
N VAL A 153 -15.25 6.69 5.58
CA VAL A 153 -14.78 7.30 6.83
C VAL A 153 -15.39 6.63 8.05
N GLY A 154 -14.67 6.71 9.16
CA GLY A 154 -15.16 6.25 10.47
C GLY A 154 -14.71 7.20 11.59
N PRO A 155 -15.37 7.21 12.74
CA PRO A 155 -15.03 8.07 13.86
C PRO A 155 -13.65 7.68 14.44
N ALA A 156 -12.91 8.67 14.94
CA ALA A 156 -11.59 8.51 15.57
C ALA A 156 -10.51 7.82 14.69
N LEU A 157 -10.61 7.97 13.37
CA LEU A 157 -9.63 7.48 12.39
C LEU A 157 -8.97 8.61 11.60
N ALA A 158 -9.06 9.85 12.07
CA ALA A 158 -8.69 11.03 11.29
C ALA A 158 -7.26 10.99 10.72
N PRO A 159 -6.19 10.64 11.46
CA PRO A 159 -4.84 10.61 10.89
C PRO A 159 -4.73 9.59 9.77
N TYR A 160 -5.23 8.38 9.99
CA TYR A 160 -5.15 7.31 9.01
C TYR A 160 -6.01 7.59 7.77
N THR A 161 -7.28 7.93 7.98
CA THR A 161 -8.24 8.24 6.91
C THR A 161 -7.75 9.37 6.02
N THR A 162 -7.19 10.44 6.60
CA THR A 162 -6.65 11.57 5.84
C THR A 162 -5.53 11.13 4.90
N THR A 163 -4.56 10.36 5.39
CA THR A 163 -3.44 9.89 4.54
C THR A 163 -3.91 8.94 3.45
N LYS A 164 -4.85 8.04 3.76
CA LYS A 164 -5.35 7.06 2.78
C LYS A 164 -6.23 7.70 1.70
N HIS A 165 -7.05 8.72 2.02
CA HIS A 165 -7.75 9.54 1.03
C HIS A 165 -6.76 10.32 0.14
N ALA A 166 -5.69 10.88 0.72
CA ALA A 166 -4.65 11.56 -0.04
C ALA A 166 -3.97 10.62 -1.05
N VAL A 167 -3.66 9.37 -0.67
CA VAL A 167 -3.11 8.35 -1.57
C VAL A 167 -4.08 8.03 -2.71
N VAL A 168 -5.40 7.92 -2.44
CA VAL A 168 -6.39 7.70 -3.51
C VAL A 168 -6.39 8.87 -4.50
N GLY A 169 -6.44 10.12 -4.00
CA GLY A 169 -6.42 11.32 -4.84
C GLY A 169 -5.15 11.41 -5.69
N LEU A 170 -3.98 11.20 -5.05
CA LEU A 170 -2.68 11.18 -5.73
C LEU A 170 -2.63 10.12 -6.84
N THR A 171 -3.05 8.88 -6.53
CA THR A 171 -3.01 7.77 -7.48
C THR A 171 -3.96 7.98 -8.65
N ARG A 172 -5.14 8.58 -8.39
CA ARG A 172 -6.09 8.89 -9.46
C ARG A 172 -5.54 9.97 -10.39
N THR A 173 -4.92 11.02 -9.85
CA THR A 173 -4.25 12.04 -10.67
C THR A 173 -3.12 11.44 -11.51
N LEU A 174 -2.27 10.60 -10.90
CA LEU A 174 -1.21 9.89 -11.63
C LEU A 174 -1.75 9.03 -12.78
N HIS A 175 -2.88 8.37 -12.59
CA HIS A 175 -3.54 7.59 -13.64
C HIS A 175 -3.97 8.46 -14.82
N GLU A 176 -4.53 9.64 -14.56
CA GLU A 176 -4.90 10.61 -15.61
C GLU A 176 -3.65 11.21 -16.29
N ASP A 177 -2.60 11.52 -15.52
CA ASP A 177 -1.33 12.05 -16.06
C ASP A 177 -0.62 11.05 -17.00
N LEU A 178 -0.84 9.75 -16.81
CA LEU A 178 -0.27 8.68 -17.62
C LEU A 178 -1.27 8.08 -18.63
N ALA A 179 -2.45 8.70 -18.83
CA ALA A 179 -3.51 8.16 -19.70
C ALA A 179 -3.07 7.93 -21.16
N ASP A 180 -2.13 8.75 -21.66
CA ASP A 180 -1.58 8.61 -23.01
C ASP A 180 -0.42 7.59 -23.11
N ASN A 181 -0.02 6.97 -21.99
CA ASN A 181 1.06 5.99 -21.92
C ASN A 181 0.48 4.55 -21.86
N ASP A 182 0.62 3.80 -22.94
CA ASP A 182 0.11 2.42 -23.04
C ASP A 182 1.00 1.37 -22.34
N LYS A 183 2.15 1.77 -21.78
CA LYS A 183 3.12 0.87 -21.15
C LYS A 183 3.05 0.88 -19.62
N VAL A 184 2.68 2.01 -19.01
CA VAL A 184 2.68 2.16 -17.56
C VAL A 184 1.25 2.14 -17.01
N GLY A 185 0.86 1.03 -16.38
CA GLY A 185 -0.41 0.92 -15.66
C GLY A 185 -0.34 1.55 -14.27
N VAL A 186 -1.49 1.96 -13.76
CA VAL A 186 -1.62 2.52 -12.41
C VAL A 186 -2.80 1.89 -11.70
N SER A 187 -2.60 1.40 -10.48
CA SER A 187 -3.67 0.88 -9.62
C SER A 187 -3.61 1.49 -8.22
N VAL A 188 -4.76 1.69 -7.63
CA VAL A 188 -4.93 1.96 -6.21
C VAL A 188 -5.48 0.71 -5.51
N LEU A 189 -4.71 0.17 -4.57
CA LEU A 189 -5.11 -0.96 -3.76
C LEU A 189 -5.83 -0.45 -2.50
N CYS A 190 -7.09 -0.82 -2.34
CA CYS A 190 -7.94 -0.42 -1.22
C CYS A 190 -8.37 -1.68 -0.44
N PRO A 191 -7.52 -2.22 0.44
CA PRO A 191 -7.89 -3.37 1.26
C PRO A 191 -8.90 -3.00 2.34
N GLY A 192 -9.76 -3.96 2.69
CA GLY A 192 -10.48 -3.95 3.96
C GLY A 192 -9.64 -4.59 5.07
N LEU A 193 -10.24 -5.52 5.81
CA LEU A 193 -9.58 -6.20 6.93
C LEU A 193 -8.71 -7.36 6.43
N VAL A 194 -7.41 -7.28 6.69
CA VAL A 194 -6.41 -8.27 6.27
C VAL A 194 -5.56 -8.66 7.47
N GLN A 195 -5.21 -9.92 7.59
CA GLN A 195 -4.38 -10.48 8.67
C GLN A 195 -2.96 -9.90 8.59
N THR A 196 -2.73 -8.82 9.35
CA THR A 196 -1.47 -8.07 9.39
C THR A 196 -1.18 -7.58 10.79
N ASN A 197 0.05 -7.14 11.02
CA ASN A 197 0.47 -6.52 12.27
C ASN A 197 0.26 -4.99 12.28
N ILE A 198 -0.54 -4.44 11.36
CA ILE A 198 -0.67 -2.98 11.18
C ILE A 198 -1.19 -2.24 12.41
N ILE A 199 -1.93 -2.94 13.29
CA ILE A 199 -2.45 -2.40 14.55
C ILE A 199 -1.46 -2.52 15.71
N GLU A 200 -0.35 -3.26 15.53
CA GLU A 200 0.68 -3.41 16.55
C GLU A 200 1.54 -2.14 16.59
N ARG A 201 1.75 -1.61 17.79
CA ARG A 201 2.41 -0.32 18.00
C ARG A 201 3.92 -0.34 17.88
N ASP A 202 4.53 -1.50 18.04
CA ASP A 202 5.98 -1.69 17.99
C ASP A 202 6.59 -1.26 16.64
N HIS A 203 5.79 -1.24 15.58
CA HIS A 203 6.22 -0.85 14.23
C HIS A 203 6.12 0.66 13.94
N LEU A 204 5.54 1.44 14.84
CA LEU A 204 5.29 2.86 14.59
C LEU A 204 6.56 3.71 14.60
N GLY A 205 7.63 3.23 15.24
CA GLY A 205 8.85 4.02 15.46
C GLY A 205 8.60 5.29 16.28
N LEU A 206 7.54 5.28 17.09
CA LEU A 206 7.14 6.34 18.01
C LEU A 206 7.17 5.81 19.44
N ASP A 207 7.72 6.60 20.34
CA ASP A 207 7.57 6.41 21.78
C ASP A 207 6.17 6.91 22.17
N LEU A 208 5.16 6.05 21.93
CA LEU A 208 3.76 6.37 22.20
C LEU A 208 3.50 6.21 23.70
N ASP A 209 3.48 7.33 24.40
CA ASP A 209 2.96 7.43 25.75
C ASP A 209 1.44 7.13 25.74
N GLU A 210 0.95 6.49 26.80
CA GLU A 210 -0.49 6.22 26.98
C GLU A 210 -1.35 7.49 26.92
N SER A 211 -0.79 8.66 27.25
CA SER A 211 -1.46 9.95 27.14
C SER A 211 -1.71 10.40 25.69
N SER A 212 -0.96 9.86 24.72
CA SER A 212 -1.12 10.13 23.29
C SER A 212 -2.28 9.36 22.65
N ILE A 213 -2.85 8.39 23.37
CA ILE A 213 -3.96 7.55 22.92
C ILE A 213 -5.28 8.27 23.20
N ASP A 214 -6.13 8.36 22.19
CA ASP A 214 -7.48 8.91 22.37
C ASP A 214 -8.34 7.97 23.24
N GLN A 215 -8.58 8.37 24.48
CA GLN A 215 -9.33 7.59 25.47
C GLN A 215 -10.86 7.65 25.30
N HIS A 216 -11.34 8.31 24.24
CA HIS A 216 -12.78 8.38 23.97
C HIS A 216 -13.35 7.00 23.61
N GLU A 217 -14.59 6.77 23.99
CA GLU A 217 -15.27 5.47 23.77
C GLU A 217 -15.29 5.08 22.29
N SER A 218 -15.54 6.03 21.38
CA SER A 218 -15.52 5.74 19.94
C SER A 218 -14.15 5.28 19.41
N ALA A 219 -13.05 5.81 19.96
CA ALA A 219 -11.70 5.37 19.60
C ALA A 219 -11.45 3.94 20.08
N LYS A 220 -11.82 3.66 21.34
CA LYS A 220 -11.68 2.30 21.93
C LYS A 220 -12.50 1.25 21.17
N ASN A 221 -13.76 1.59 20.82
CA ASN A 221 -14.61 0.69 20.07
C ASN A 221 -14.07 0.40 18.67
N ASN A 222 -13.52 1.41 17.98
CA ASN A 222 -12.87 1.21 16.69
C ASN A 222 -11.60 0.39 16.78
N ALA A 223 -10.74 0.64 17.78
CA ALA A 223 -9.54 -0.16 18.01
C ALA A 223 -9.88 -1.64 18.24
N GLN A 224 -10.90 -1.93 19.06
CA GLN A 224 -11.35 -3.30 19.29
C GLN A 224 -11.91 -3.94 18.02
N TRP A 225 -12.78 -3.23 17.28
CA TRP A 225 -13.36 -3.71 16.03
C TRP A 225 -12.26 -4.04 15.00
N LEU A 226 -11.25 -3.17 14.86
CA LEU A 226 -10.11 -3.41 13.99
C LEU A 226 -9.28 -4.61 14.44
N ALA A 227 -9.01 -4.73 15.75
CA ALA A 227 -8.22 -5.83 16.29
C ALA A 227 -8.88 -7.19 16.05
N ASP A 228 -10.20 -7.26 16.24
CA ASP A 228 -10.98 -8.47 15.98
C ASP A 228 -11.05 -8.76 14.48
N GLY A 229 -11.36 -7.75 13.68
CA GLY A 229 -11.49 -7.89 12.24
C GLY A 229 -10.20 -8.23 11.51
N VAL A 230 -9.03 -7.73 11.98
CA VAL A 230 -7.74 -8.11 11.40
C VAL A 230 -7.42 -9.59 11.66
N LYS A 231 -7.79 -10.15 12.82
CA LYS A 231 -7.56 -11.57 13.11
C LYS A 231 -8.36 -12.50 12.21
N GLU A 232 -9.59 -12.10 11.87
CA GLU A 232 -10.52 -12.87 11.03
C GLU A 232 -10.47 -12.45 9.56
N GLY A 233 -9.64 -11.45 9.23
CA GLY A 233 -9.56 -10.84 7.92
C GLY A 233 -9.00 -11.78 6.84
N MET A 234 -8.98 -11.27 5.61
CA MET A 234 -8.41 -11.98 4.45
C MET A 234 -6.91 -12.28 4.68
N SER A 235 -6.45 -13.43 4.21
CA SER A 235 -5.02 -13.74 4.27
C SER A 235 -4.22 -12.81 3.32
N PRO A 236 -2.95 -12.47 3.66
CA PRO A 236 -2.08 -11.72 2.73
C PRO A 236 -1.86 -12.43 1.39
N GLU A 237 -1.85 -13.75 1.36
CA GLU A 237 -1.67 -14.57 0.16
C GLU A 237 -2.88 -14.49 -0.77
N ASP A 238 -4.10 -14.56 -0.22
CA ASP A 238 -5.33 -14.41 -1.00
C ASP A 238 -5.44 -13.00 -1.57
N LEU A 239 -5.12 -11.98 -0.75
CA LEU A 239 -5.06 -10.60 -1.22
C LEU A 239 -4.06 -10.45 -2.36
N ALA A 240 -2.84 -10.97 -2.23
CA ALA A 240 -1.84 -10.91 -3.28
C ALA A 240 -2.33 -11.54 -4.58
N THR A 241 -3.01 -12.69 -4.50
CA THR A 241 -3.61 -13.35 -5.67
C THR A 241 -4.61 -12.44 -6.41
N ILE A 242 -5.47 -11.73 -5.65
CA ILE A 242 -6.39 -10.75 -6.23
C ILE A 242 -5.62 -9.60 -6.88
N VAL A 243 -4.62 -9.05 -6.17
CA VAL A 243 -3.82 -7.91 -6.65
C VAL A 243 -3.16 -8.22 -7.98
N PHE A 244 -2.42 -9.32 -8.09
CA PHE A 244 -1.72 -9.68 -9.33
C PHE A 244 -2.70 -9.95 -10.48
N LYS A 245 -3.87 -10.56 -10.21
CA LYS A 245 -4.91 -10.73 -11.21
C LYS A 245 -5.48 -9.41 -11.72
N LYS A 246 -5.66 -8.42 -10.86
CA LYS A 246 -6.13 -7.09 -11.22
C LYS A 246 -5.07 -6.32 -12.02
N ILE A 247 -3.80 -6.42 -11.65
CA ILE A 247 -2.66 -5.86 -12.40
C ILE A 247 -2.60 -6.46 -13.82
N GLU A 248 -2.77 -7.77 -13.95
CA GLU A 248 -2.80 -8.46 -15.25
C GLU A 248 -3.85 -7.86 -16.19
N ASN A 249 -5.01 -7.50 -15.64
CA ASN A 249 -6.12 -6.87 -16.34
C ASN A 249 -5.99 -5.34 -16.47
N ASN A 250 -4.94 -4.73 -15.96
CA ASN A 250 -4.73 -3.28 -15.90
C ASN A 250 -5.89 -2.52 -15.24
N GLU A 251 -6.45 -3.08 -14.15
CA GLU A 251 -7.56 -2.47 -13.43
C GLU A 251 -7.06 -1.37 -12.47
N PHE A 252 -7.66 -0.17 -12.55
CA PHE A 252 -7.29 0.95 -11.68
C PHE A 252 -7.68 0.70 -10.21
N TRP A 253 -8.94 0.28 -9.97
CA TRP A 253 -9.43 0.02 -8.62
C TRP A 253 -9.20 -1.44 -8.22
N ILE A 254 -8.41 -1.67 -7.19
CA ILE A 254 -8.25 -3.00 -6.57
C ILE A 254 -8.95 -3.00 -5.22
N LEU A 255 -10.26 -3.29 -5.25
CA LEU A 255 -11.12 -3.43 -4.08
C LEU A 255 -11.17 -4.90 -3.70
N THR A 256 -10.65 -5.25 -2.53
CA THR A 256 -10.56 -6.65 -2.09
C THR A 256 -11.76 -7.10 -1.24
N HIS A 257 -12.58 -6.14 -0.79
CA HIS A 257 -13.73 -6.33 0.09
C HIS A 257 -14.95 -5.62 -0.51
N PRO A 258 -15.68 -6.29 -1.41
CA PRO A 258 -16.79 -5.68 -2.16
C PRO A 258 -17.96 -5.23 -1.27
N GLU A 259 -18.09 -5.77 -0.06
CA GLU A 259 -19.11 -5.40 0.91
C GLU A 259 -19.06 -3.93 1.35
N PHE A 260 -17.92 -3.28 1.21
CA PHE A 260 -17.78 -1.84 1.51
C PHE A 260 -18.25 -0.92 0.37
N VAL A 261 -18.56 -1.47 -0.80
CA VAL A 261 -18.98 -0.66 -1.96
C VAL A 261 -20.33 0.00 -1.69
N GLU A 262 -21.25 -0.68 -1.01
CA GLU A 262 -22.58 -0.13 -0.64
C GLU A 262 -22.46 1.11 0.27
N VAL A 263 -21.48 1.09 1.20
CA VAL A 263 -21.20 2.24 2.08
C VAL A 263 -20.69 3.42 1.25
N TYR A 264 -19.79 3.16 0.31
CA TYR A 264 -19.30 4.19 -0.60
C TYR A 264 -20.39 4.76 -1.50
N GLU A 265 -21.26 3.92 -2.07
CA GLU A 265 -22.39 4.36 -2.89
C GLU A 265 -23.31 5.30 -2.12
N THR A 266 -23.59 4.99 -0.85
CA THR A 266 -24.37 5.87 0.02
C THR A 266 -23.72 7.24 0.16
N TYR A 267 -22.43 7.28 0.48
CA TYR A 267 -21.66 8.52 0.60
C TYR A 267 -21.58 9.32 -0.71
N ALA A 268 -21.34 8.64 -1.83
CA ALA A 268 -21.30 9.26 -3.15
C ALA A 268 -22.66 9.86 -3.54
N ASN A 269 -23.77 9.16 -3.23
CA ASN A 269 -25.12 9.63 -3.48
C ASN A 269 -25.48 10.86 -2.62
N GLU A 270 -25.01 10.92 -1.38
CA GLU A 270 -25.17 12.11 -0.52
C GLU A 270 -24.52 13.34 -1.13
N ILE A 271 -23.28 13.18 -1.65
CA ILE A 271 -22.56 14.26 -2.35
C ILE A 271 -23.32 14.65 -3.62
N ALA A 272 -23.71 13.68 -4.44
CA ALA A 272 -24.43 13.92 -5.70
C ALA A 272 -25.80 14.60 -5.48
N ALA A 273 -26.48 14.27 -4.40
CA ALA A 273 -27.75 14.90 -4.02
C ALA A 273 -27.58 16.27 -3.35
N ASN A 274 -26.36 16.74 -3.15
CA ASN A 274 -26.02 17.96 -2.42
C ASN A 274 -26.69 18.03 -1.02
N LYS A 275 -26.77 16.86 -0.37
CA LYS A 275 -27.31 16.73 0.98
C LYS A 275 -26.20 16.92 2.00
N ASN A 276 -26.31 17.99 2.79
CA ASN A 276 -25.54 18.12 4.01
C ASN A 276 -26.30 17.35 5.12
N ASN A 277 -25.76 16.23 5.57
CA ASN A 277 -26.25 15.53 6.77
C ASN A 277 -25.79 16.26 8.02
N LEU A 278 -26.32 17.46 8.25
CA LEU A 278 -26.11 18.25 9.46
C LEU A 278 -27.39 18.37 10.30
N ASP A 279 -28.40 17.55 10.03
CA ASP A 279 -29.62 17.45 10.83
C ASP A 279 -29.49 16.41 11.95
#